data_281bf7f3e1b6d15e5bcf68fa6a8f28bf
#
_entry.id   281bf7f3e1b6d15e5bcf68fa6a8f28bf
#
_cell.length_a   1.000
_cell.length_b   1.000
_cell.length_c   1.000
_cell.angle_alpha   90.00
_cell.angle_beta   90.00
_cell.angle_gamma   90.00
#
_symmetry.space_group_name_H-M   'P 1'
#
loop_
_entity.id
_entity.type
_entity.pdbx_description
1 polymer ?
#
loop_
_entity_poly.entity_id
_entity_poly.type
_entity_poly.pdbx_seq_one_letter_code
_entity_poly.pdbx_strand_id
1 'polypeptide(L)'
;MAAGDKNNPIKLTDLAPGDVPAELRVESYFDFKAHPFAHQALFEGKKSIIDVLGKDIGKYAKSWLAEKISKAKGQSGIKTLVNDSNHGLKTGNFEIIIEDSAVFEPAFVRGVRDGSKTNTLYIAKGASVEGTNIFLDEGDIYIGPRTVVEPGTGMKGPTIVDEGNEIRFGAYIRGNVILGKGGDGCAFRGELKNVVMMEGANFPHPSYLGDSICGYNTHFGNQVTAANLGIFQGLRERSKRTSIVVVINGKYYDLGIVKMGVILGDNSQIGCSSVLAPGTLIGPNSVAYGLTSFDRGVYGASTLFKNKAMSNGIIEISKVKPM
;
A
#
# COMPACT_ATOMS: atom_id res chain seq x y z
N MET A 1 -0.03 -33.68 18.95
CA MET A 1 -0.32 -33.25 17.54
C MET A 1 0.96 -32.74 16.95
N ALA A 2 1.28 -33.08 15.72
CA ALA A 2 2.50 -32.61 15.06
C ALA A 2 2.41 -31.07 14.85
N ALA A 3 3.54 -30.35 14.99
CA ALA A 3 3.58 -28.92 14.68
C ALA A 3 3.24 -28.71 13.19
N GLY A 4 2.37 -27.73 12.90
CA GLY A 4 1.96 -27.40 11.53
C GLY A 4 0.67 -28.09 11.07
N ASP A 5 -0.10 -28.72 11.95
CA ASP A 5 -1.48 -29.13 11.66
C ASP A 5 -2.46 -27.93 11.88
N LYS A 6 -3.71 -28.12 11.50
CA LYS A 6 -4.75 -27.07 11.57
C LYS A 6 -5.00 -26.56 13.00
N ASN A 7 -4.80 -27.40 14.02
CA ASN A 7 -5.06 -27.07 15.41
C ASN A 7 -3.81 -26.57 16.14
N ASN A 8 -2.62 -26.78 15.54
CA ASN A 8 -1.34 -26.36 16.06
C ASN A 8 -0.45 -25.79 14.93
N PRO A 9 -0.82 -24.63 14.35
CA PRO A 9 -0.06 -24.04 13.25
C PRO A 9 1.33 -23.59 13.72
N ILE A 10 2.30 -23.66 12.81
CA ILE A 10 3.65 -23.15 13.01
C ILE A 10 3.57 -21.61 13.07
N LYS A 11 3.99 -21.01 14.15
CA LYS A 11 4.02 -19.55 14.28
C LYS A 11 5.21 -18.98 13.51
N LEU A 12 4.94 -18.12 12.54
CA LEU A 12 5.97 -17.46 11.75
C LEU A 12 6.94 -16.64 12.63
N THR A 13 6.44 -16.08 13.72
CA THR A 13 7.24 -15.33 14.70
C THR A 13 8.34 -16.16 15.34
N ASP A 14 8.12 -17.44 15.51
CA ASP A 14 9.01 -18.35 16.23
C ASP A 14 10.10 -18.97 15.32
N LEU A 15 9.99 -18.79 13.99
CA LEU A 15 10.95 -19.32 13.03
C LEU A 15 12.22 -18.46 12.96
N ALA A 16 13.38 -19.12 12.85
CA ALA A 16 14.60 -18.46 12.43
C ALA A 16 14.51 -18.02 10.94
N PRO A 17 15.27 -17.01 10.49
CA PRO A 17 15.20 -16.53 9.11
C PRO A 17 15.38 -17.65 8.06
N GLY A 18 16.28 -18.60 8.30
CA GLY A 18 16.51 -19.73 7.40
C GLY A 18 15.36 -20.74 7.31
N ASP A 19 14.51 -20.80 8.34
CA ASP A 19 13.40 -21.75 8.44
C ASP A 19 12.08 -21.20 7.88
N VAL A 20 12.04 -19.89 7.52
CA VAL A 20 10.87 -19.30 6.88
C VAL A 20 10.67 -19.89 5.49
N PRO A 21 9.46 -20.40 5.17
CA PRO A 21 9.17 -20.92 3.83
C PRO A 21 9.51 -19.90 2.74
N ALA A 22 10.03 -20.36 1.62
CA ALA A 22 10.38 -19.50 0.49
C ALA A 22 9.17 -18.65 0.05
N GLU A 23 7.99 -19.23 0.08
CA GLU A 23 6.72 -18.59 -0.28
C GLU A 23 6.32 -17.44 0.65
N LEU A 24 7.01 -17.24 1.77
CA LEU A 24 6.80 -16.11 2.69
C LEU A 24 7.98 -15.13 2.71
N ARG A 25 8.98 -15.30 1.86
CA ARG A 25 10.13 -14.41 1.76
C ARG A 25 9.91 -13.31 0.74
N VAL A 26 10.60 -12.18 0.91
CA VAL A 26 10.49 -10.99 0.06
C VAL A 26 10.85 -11.28 -1.38
N GLU A 27 11.95 -12.01 -1.61
CA GLU A 27 12.48 -12.35 -2.92
C GLU A 27 11.59 -13.27 -3.75
N SER A 28 10.58 -13.88 -3.16
CA SER A 28 9.57 -14.68 -3.88
C SER A 28 8.52 -13.81 -4.60
N TYR A 29 8.49 -12.51 -4.30
CA TYR A 29 7.51 -11.58 -4.85
C TYR A 29 8.15 -10.43 -5.62
N PHE A 30 9.33 -9.96 -5.20
CA PHE A 30 9.95 -8.73 -5.72
C PHE A 30 11.40 -8.96 -6.11
N ASP A 31 11.74 -8.57 -7.34
CA ASP A 31 13.12 -8.56 -7.84
C ASP A 31 13.67 -7.12 -7.84
N PHE A 32 14.21 -6.68 -6.72
CA PHE A 32 14.79 -5.33 -6.59
C PHE A 32 16.06 -5.10 -7.43
N LYS A 33 16.65 -6.13 -8.02
CA LYS A 33 17.78 -5.97 -8.96
C LYS A 33 17.25 -5.61 -10.36
N ALA A 34 16.20 -6.27 -10.81
CA ALA A 34 15.55 -5.98 -12.09
C ALA A 34 14.67 -4.73 -11.99
N HIS A 35 14.00 -4.54 -10.88
CA HIS A 35 13.03 -3.47 -10.62
C HIS A 35 13.35 -2.76 -9.31
N PRO A 36 14.33 -1.82 -9.31
CA PRO A 36 14.71 -1.09 -8.10
C PRO A 36 13.53 -0.31 -7.52
N PHE A 37 13.35 -0.39 -6.21
CA PHE A 37 12.35 0.37 -5.48
C PHE A 37 13.02 1.44 -4.62
N ALA A 38 12.59 2.70 -4.74
CA ALA A 38 13.19 3.82 -4.02
C ALA A 38 13.14 3.65 -2.49
N HIS A 39 12.17 2.88 -2.00
CA HIS A 39 11.98 2.58 -0.59
C HIS A 39 12.30 1.13 -0.22
N GLN A 40 13.17 0.45 -0.96
CA GLN A 40 13.55 -0.95 -0.69
C GLN A 40 14.13 -1.17 0.72
N ALA A 41 14.70 -0.14 1.35
CA ALA A 41 15.19 -0.20 2.72
C ALA A 41 14.08 -0.61 3.74
N LEU A 42 12.80 -0.44 3.40
CA LEU A 42 11.68 -0.96 4.17
C LEU A 42 11.73 -2.49 4.33
N PHE A 43 12.33 -3.20 3.38
CA PHE A 43 12.39 -4.66 3.32
C PHE A 43 13.70 -5.23 3.89
N GLU A 44 14.69 -4.38 4.15
CA GLU A 44 15.99 -4.81 4.66
C GLU A 44 15.87 -5.43 6.07
N GLY A 45 16.55 -6.56 6.27
CA GLY A 45 16.56 -7.27 7.55
C GLY A 45 15.24 -7.96 7.91
N LYS A 46 14.24 -8.00 7.01
CA LYS A 46 13.00 -8.72 7.24
C LYS A 46 13.18 -10.20 6.97
N LYS A 47 12.76 -11.06 7.91
CA LYS A 47 12.80 -12.51 7.72
C LYS A 47 11.66 -13.02 6.84
N SER A 48 10.56 -12.26 6.77
CA SER A 48 9.40 -12.57 5.92
C SER A 48 8.79 -11.30 5.34
N ILE A 49 8.06 -11.45 4.24
CA ILE A 49 7.27 -10.35 3.66
C ILE A 49 6.18 -9.84 4.62
N ILE A 50 5.72 -10.69 5.52
CA ILE A 50 4.70 -10.35 6.51
C ILE A 50 5.21 -9.33 7.54
N ASP A 51 6.51 -9.34 7.84
CA ASP A 51 7.12 -8.42 8.81
C ASP A 51 7.08 -6.96 8.36
N VAL A 52 6.90 -6.71 7.06
CA VAL A 52 6.75 -5.36 6.48
C VAL A 52 5.39 -4.75 6.81
N LEU A 53 4.37 -5.58 6.96
CA LEU A 53 3.00 -5.14 7.21
C LEU A 53 2.81 -4.58 8.64
N GLY A 54 1.66 -4.05 8.90
CA GLY A 54 1.30 -3.55 10.23
C GLY A 54 1.94 -2.20 10.54
N LYS A 55 2.83 -2.16 11.54
CA LYS A 55 3.40 -0.89 12.03
C LYS A 55 4.63 -0.43 11.24
N ASP A 56 5.28 -1.31 10.49
CA ASP A 56 6.60 -1.00 9.90
C ASP A 56 6.51 -0.07 8.71
N ILE A 57 5.45 -0.16 7.89
CA ILE A 57 5.19 0.82 6.81
C ILE A 57 5.10 2.23 7.41
N GLY A 58 4.30 2.39 8.47
CA GLY A 58 4.14 3.70 9.10
C GLY A 58 5.39 4.21 9.82
N LYS A 59 6.19 3.34 10.44
CA LYS A 59 7.47 3.71 11.05
C LYS A 59 8.47 4.19 9.99
N TYR A 60 8.61 3.42 8.92
CA TYR A 60 9.48 3.76 7.81
C TYR A 60 9.07 5.09 7.17
N ALA A 61 7.79 5.25 6.83
CA ALA A 61 7.28 6.47 6.23
C ALA A 61 7.56 7.70 7.11
N LYS A 62 7.33 7.61 8.41
CA LYS A 62 7.64 8.71 9.36
C LYS A 62 9.12 9.07 9.40
N SER A 63 10.00 8.07 9.44
CA SER A 63 11.46 8.29 9.46
C SER A 63 11.94 8.94 8.18
N TRP A 64 11.53 8.41 7.03
CA TRP A 64 11.88 8.93 5.72
C TRP A 64 11.39 10.38 5.52
N LEU A 65 10.11 10.65 5.88
CA LEU A 65 9.52 11.97 5.80
C LEU A 65 10.26 12.99 6.67
N ALA A 66 10.59 12.63 7.90
CA ALA A 66 11.34 13.51 8.81
C ALA A 66 12.72 13.89 8.21
N GLU A 67 13.44 12.92 7.63
CA GLU A 67 14.71 13.16 6.97
C GLU A 67 14.54 14.04 5.72
N LYS A 68 13.56 13.74 4.88
CA LYS A 68 13.28 14.49 3.64
C LYS A 68 12.92 15.93 3.93
N ILE A 69 12.04 16.17 4.89
CA ILE A 69 11.62 17.51 5.34
C ILE A 69 12.78 18.29 5.95
N SER A 70 13.58 17.64 6.80
CA SER A 70 14.75 18.27 7.41
C SER A 70 15.77 18.74 6.37
N LYS A 71 16.01 17.95 5.33
CA LYS A 71 16.93 18.31 4.23
C LYS A 71 16.41 19.46 3.37
N ALA A 72 15.10 19.63 3.27
CA ALA A 72 14.50 20.69 2.47
C ALA A 72 14.54 22.07 3.16
N LYS A 73 14.50 22.10 4.49
CA LYS A 73 14.45 23.36 5.25
C LYS A 73 15.71 24.19 5.02
N GLY A 74 15.52 25.46 4.64
CA GLY A 74 16.59 26.41 4.40
C GLY A 74 17.26 26.31 3.02
N GLN A 75 16.79 25.47 2.12
CA GLN A 75 17.28 25.46 0.73
C GLN A 75 16.67 26.62 -0.08
N SER A 76 17.42 27.11 -1.08
CA SER A 76 16.93 28.09 -2.04
C SER A 76 15.84 27.49 -2.94
N GLY A 77 14.87 28.34 -3.37
CA GLY A 77 13.77 27.88 -4.22
C GLY A 77 12.66 27.14 -3.47
N ILE A 78 12.66 27.21 -2.14
CA ILE A 78 11.61 26.60 -1.30
C ILE A 78 10.84 27.70 -0.55
N LYS A 79 9.51 27.68 -0.72
CA LYS A 79 8.61 28.50 0.06
C LYS A 79 8.05 27.69 1.21
N THR A 80 8.10 28.24 2.42
CA THR A 80 7.49 27.62 3.61
C THR A 80 6.33 28.47 4.11
N LEU A 81 5.17 27.83 4.29
CA LEU A 81 3.96 28.44 4.85
C LEU A 81 3.67 27.78 6.20
N VAL A 82 3.50 28.61 7.24
CA VAL A 82 3.16 28.11 8.59
C VAL A 82 1.81 28.67 8.99
N ASN A 83 0.85 27.80 9.25
CA ASN A 83 -0.52 28.20 9.63
C ASN A 83 -1.15 29.28 8.72
N ASP A 84 -0.79 29.22 7.43
CA ASP A 84 -1.20 30.23 6.46
C ASP A 84 -2.73 30.27 6.28
N SER A 85 -3.33 31.48 6.32
CA SER A 85 -4.77 31.69 6.18
C SER A 85 -5.23 31.91 4.72
N ASN A 86 -4.32 31.97 3.77
CA ASN A 86 -4.63 32.32 2.39
C ASN A 86 -4.95 31.13 1.47
N HIS A 87 -4.78 29.89 1.97
CA HIS A 87 -4.94 28.69 1.18
C HIS A 87 -5.98 27.75 1.82
N GLY A 88 -7.21 27.78 1.33
CA GLY A 88 -8.28 26.91 1.77
C GLY A 88 -8.75 27.12 3.22
N LEU A 89 -9.71 26.32 3.67
CA LEU A 89 -10.19 26.32 5.05
C LEU A 89 -9.25 25.49 5.93
N LYS A 90 -8.82 26.05 7.07
CA LYS A 90 -7.76 25.48 7.91
C LYS A 90 -8.16 25.34 9.36
N THR A 91 -7.62 24.31 10.00
CA THR A 91 -7.73 24.10 11.45
C THR A 91 -6.47 23.44 12.00
N GLY A 92 -5.96 23.93 13.13
CA GLY A 92 -4.79 23.39 13.82
C GLY A 92 -3.43 23.81 13.22
N ASN A 93 -2.35 23.33 13.82
CA ASN A 93 -0.98 23.68 13.43
C ASN A 93 -0.46 22.79 12.30
N PHE A 94 0.09 23.39 11.27
CA PHE A 94 0.71 22.71 10.13
C PHE A 94 1.80 23.57 9.50
N GLU A 95 2.65 22.94 8.73
CA GLU A 95 3.65 23.56 7.88
C GLU A 95 3.48 23.02 6.44
N ILE A 96 3.69 23.87 5.45
CA ILE A 96 3.68 23.47 4.04
C ILE A 96 4.95 23.93 3.40
N ILE A 97 5.69 23.02 2.81
CA ILE A 97 6.90 23.25 2.03
C ILE A 97 6.53 23.11 0.56
N ILE A 98 6.82 24.15 -0.23
CA ILE A 98 6.49 24.21 -1.65
C ILE A 98 7.76 24.52 -2.43
N GLU A 99 8.16 23.62 -3.32
CA GLU A 99 9.26 23.85 -4.25
C GLU A 99 8.81 24.68 -5.47
N ASP A 100 9.79 25.20 -6.21
CA ASP A 100 9.55 25.98 -7.42
C ASP A 100 8.63 25.27 -8.42
N SER A 101 7.75 26.05 -9.05
CA SER A 101 6.75 25.58 -10.01
C SER A 101 5.72 24.56 -9.47
N ALA A 102 5.69 24.28 -8.18
CA ALA A 102 4.61 23.49 -7.59
C ALA A 102 3.36 24.37 -7.34
N VAL A 103 2.17 23.78 -7.54
CA VAL A 103 0.86 24.43 -7.32
C VAL A 103 0.23 23.87 -6.05
N PHE A 104 -0.29 24.75 -5.20
CA PHE A 104 -0.97 24.37 -3.97
C PHE A 104 -2.22 25.23 -3.75
N GLU A 105 -3.38 24.67 -4.07
CA GLU A 105 -4.70 25.30 -3.93
C GLU A 105 -5.68 24.33 -3.26
N PRO A 106 -5.51 24.00 -1.96
CA PRO A 106 -6.34 23.02 -1.29
C PRO A 106 -7.73 23.55 -0.97
N ALA A 107 -8.72 22.66 -0.92
CA ALA A 107 -10.05 22.99 -0.39
C ALA A 107 -10.05 23.07 1.15
N PHE A 108 -9.27 22.19 1.82
CA PHE A 108 -9.22 22.09 3.26
C PHE A 108 -7.87 21.56 3.76
N VAL A 109 -7.33 22.17 4.82
CA VAL A 109 -6.14 21.67 5.53
C VAL A 109 -6.45 21.55 7.02
N ARG A 110 -6.25 20.36 7.57
CA ARG A 110 -6.33 20.10 9.01
C ARG A 110 -4.96 19.76 9.58
N GLY A 111 -4.46 20.60 10.46
CA GLY A 111 -3.24 20.37 11.23
C GLY A 111 -3.50 19.74 12.59
N VAL A 112 -2.47 19.70 13.43
CA VAL A 112 -2.53 19.17 14.80
C VAL A 112 -3.25 20.15 15.71
N ARG A 113 -4.37 19.74 16.31
CA ARG A 113 -5.27 20.65 17.05
C ARG A 113 -4.81 20.97 18.46
N ASP A 114 -4.12 20.04 19.13
CA ASP A 114 -3.66 20.21 20.51
C ASP A 114 -2.36 21.00 20.67
N GLY A 115 -1.79 21.44 19.53
CA GLY A 115 -0.55 22.21 19.50
C GLY A 115 0.71 21.42 19.93
N SER A 116 0.58 20.11 20.16
CA SER A 116 1.69 19.26 20.65
C SER A 116 2.86 19.16 19.66
N LYS A 117 2.57 19.32 18.37
CA LYS A 117 3.53 19.26 17.27
C LYS A 117 3.00 19.96 16.02
N THR A 118 3.88 20.09 15.03
CA THR A 118 3.53 20.57 13.70
C THR A 118 3.91 19.49 12.70
N ASN A 119 2.95 19.01 11.92
CA ASN A 119 3.22 18.11 10.81
C ASN A 119 3.25 18.93 9.50
N THR A 120 3.94 18.37 8.51
CA THR A 120 4.33 19.07 7.28
C THR A 120 3.73 18.38 6.05
N LEU A 121 3.18 19.17 5.13
CA LEU A 121 2.99 18.77 3.73
C LEU A 121 4.16 19.29 2.91
N TYR A 122 4.88 18.40 2.23
CA TYR A 122 5.93 18.77 1.32
C TYR A 122 5.52 18.51 -0.12
N ILE A 123 5.49 19.55 -0.93
CA ILE A 123 5.09 19.51 -2.35
C ILE A 123 6.33 19.83 -3.19
N ALA A 124 6.81 18.81 -3.91
CA ALA A 124 8.02 18.88 -4.69
C ALA A 124 7.79 19.55 -6.06
N LYS A 125 8.89 19.88 -6.73
CA LYS A 125 8.94 20.66 -7.96
C LYS A 125 7.95 20.18 -9.04
N GLY A 126 7.13 21.10 -9.52
CA GLY A 126 6.17 20.85 -10.59
C GLY A 126 5.00 19.95 -10.22
N ALA A 127 4.84 19.61 -8.94
CA ALA A 127 3.64 18.91 -8.47
C ALA A 127 2.45 19.86 -8.37
N SER A 128 1.23 19.35 -8.58
CA SER A 128 -0.03 20.11 -8.42
C SER A 128 -0.92 19.44 -7.39
N VAL A 129 -1.42 20.24 -6.43
CA VAL A 129 -2.33 19.82 -5.36
C VAL A 129 -3.48 20.80 -5.31
N GLU A 130 -4.58 20.49 -5.96
CA GLU A 130 -5.69 21.42 -6.16
C GLU A 130 -7.01 20.86 -5.63
N GLY A 131 -7.85 21.69 -5.00
CA GLY A 131 -9.18 21.31 -4.52
C GLY A 131 -9.22 20.10 -3.58
N THR A 132 -8.15 19.84 -2.85
CA THR A 132 -7.93 18.63 -2.05
C THR A 132 -8.21 18.84 -0.57
N ASN A 133 -8.52 17.76 0.16
CA ASN A 133 -8.66 17.75 1.60
C ASN A 133 -7.43 17.10 2.24
N ILE A 134 -6.60 17.89 2.90
CA ILE A 134 -5.34 17.46 3.50
C ILE A 134 -5.47 17.34 5.02
N PHE A 135 -5.10 16.18 5.58
CA PHE A 135 -5.20 15.89 7.01
C PHE A 135 -3.81 15.57 7.57
N LEU A 136 -3.17 16.56 8.17
CA LEU A 136 -1.83 16.48 8.75
C LEU A 136 -1.85 16.13 10.25
N ASP A 137 -3.00 15.93 10.85
CA ASP A 137 -3.13 15.63 12.27
C ASP A 137 -2.51 14.27 12.67
N GLU A 138 -2.40 13.31 11.73
CA GLU A 138 -1.84 11.98 11.98
C GLU A 138 -0.36 11.83 11.53
N GLY A 139 0.15 12.72 10.67
CA GLY A 139 1.54 12.66 10.18
C GLY A 139 1.81 13.56 8.98
N ASP A 140 3.07 13.57 8.56
CA ASP A 140 3.56 14.31 7.41
C ASP A 140 3.11 13.67 6.09
N ILE A 141 3.10 14.48 5.02
CA ILE A 141 2.80 14.04 3.65
C ILE A 141 3.87 14.58 2.70
N TYR A 142 4.37 13.73 1.81
CA TYR A 142 5.23 14.11 0.70
C TYR A 142 4.53 13.84 -0.62
N ILE A 143 4.53 14.84 -1.51
CA ILE A 143 4.06 14.77 -2.88
C ILE A 143 5.26 15.02 -3.79
N GLY A 144 5.70 13.99 -4.48
CA GLY A 144 6.88 13.96 -5.33
C GLY A 144 6.74 14.81 -6.61
N PRO A 145 7.87 15.05 -7.30
CA PRO A 145 7.91 15.91 -8.48
C PRO A 145 6.89 15.49 -9.55
N ARG A 146 6.26 16.47 -10.21
CA ARG A 146 5.31 16.25 -11.32
C ARG A 146 4.12 15.35 -10.99
N THR A 147 3.88 15.09 -9.72
CA THR A 147 2.68 14.37 -9.26
C THR A 147 1.48 15.32 -9.28
N VAL A 148 0.35 14.83 -9.78
CA VAL A 148 -0.91 15.56 -9.82
C VAL A 148 -1.86 14.96 -8.79
N VAL A 149 -2.41 15.81 -7.91
CA VAL A 149 -3.47 15.45 -6.97
C VAL A 149 -4.72 16.23 -7.34
N GLU A 150 -5.70 15.51 -7.91
CA GLU A 150 -6.92 16.11 -8.42
C GLU A 150 -7.88 16.58 -7.31
N PRO A 151 -8.76 17.57 -7.63
CA PRO A 151 -9.82 18.02 -6.73
C PRO A 151 -10.68 16.87 -6.17
N GLY A 152 -11.17 17.03 -4.94
CA GLY A 152 -12.01 16.03 -4.29
C GLY A 152 -11.26 14.84 -3.69
N THR A 153 -9.94 14.83 -3.77
CA THR A 153 -9.09 13.84 -3.09
C THR A 153 -9.00 14.14 -1.58
N GLY A 154 -8.97 13.10 -0.76
CA GLY A 154 -8.67 13.17 0.67
C GLY A 154 -7.37 12.47 1.01
N MET A 155 -6.45 13.15 1.72
CA MET A 155 -5.14 12.57 2.07
C MET A 155 -4.82 12.74 3.56
N LYS A 156 -4.44 11.64 4.22
CA LYS A 156 -3.92 11.61 5.59
C LYS A 156 -2.46 11.20 5.62
N GLY A 157 -1.69 11.80 6.52
CA GLY A 157 -0.33 11.35 6.82
C GLY A 157 -0.28 10.16 7.80
N PRO A 158 0.88 9.47 7.94
CA PRO A 158 2.05 9.64 7.08
C PRO A 158 1.82 9.05 5.68
N THR A 159 2.20 9.78 4.63
CA THR A 159 2.03 9.32 3.25
C THR A 159 3.20 9.82 2.39
N ILE A 160 3.74 8.94 1.57
CA ILE A 160 4.74 9.23 0.56
C ILE A 160 4.13 8.92 -0.80
N VAL A 161 4.06 9.91 -1.66
CA VAL A 161 3.73 9.76 -3.07
C VAL A 161 4.94 10.21 -3.86
N ASP A 162 5.62 9.29 -4.52
CA ASP A 162 6.78 9.61 -5.34
C ASP A 162 6.40 10.30 -6.64
N GLU A 163 7.40 10.57 -7.45
CA GLU A 163 7.36 11.31 -8.69
C GLU A 163 6.38 10.74 -9.73
N GLY A 164 5.69 11.62 -10.43
CA GLY A 164 4.97 11.28 -11.68
C GLY A 164 3.69 10.46 -11.49
N ASN A 165 3.05 10.55 -10.34
CA ASN A 165 1.79 9.88 -10.05
C ASN A 165 0.58 10.80 -10.33
N GLU A 166 -0.55 10.19 -10.63
CA GLU A 166 -1.86 10.85 -10.72
C GLU A 166 -2.77 10.34 -9.60
N ILE A 167 -3.08 11.18 -8.63
CA ILE A 167 -4.06 10.85 -7.58
C ILE A 167 -5.40 11.42 -8.00
N ARG A 168 -6.28 10.56 -8.48
CA ARG A 168 -7.51 10.93 -9.17
C ARG A 168 -8.63 11.35 -8.22
N PHE A 169 -9.57 12.13 -8.77
CA PHE A 169 -10.80 12.55 -8.12
C PHE A 169 -11.47 11.42 -7.32
N GLY A 170 -11.77 11.69 -6.06
CA GLY A 170 -12.42 10.74 -5.15
C GLY A 170 -11.49 9.71 -4.51
N ALA A 171 -10.17 9.79 -4.72
CA ALA A 171 -9.22 8.98 -3.97
C ALA A 171 -9.25 9.32 -2.48
N TYR A 172 -9.09 8.30 -1.62
CA TYR A 172 -8.96 8.47 -0.18
C TYR A 172 -7.72 7.75 0.37
N ILE A 173 -6.65 8.49 0.58
CA ILE A 173 -5.39 8.00 1.12
C ILE A 173 -5.44 8.12 2.65
N ARG A 174 -5.51 6.99 3.37
CA ARG A 174 -5.78 6.96 4.82
C ARG A 174 -4.54 6.86 5.71
N GLY A 175 -3.36 7.11 5.15
CA GLY A 175 -2.10 7.09 5.87
C GLY A 175 -1.41 5.73 5.95
N ASN A 176 -0.13 5.77 6.30
CA ASN A 176 0.83 4.66 6.16
C ASN A 176 0.84 4.14 4.72
N VAL A 177 0.91 5.06 3.74
CA VAL A 177 0.88 4.74 2.32
C VAL A 177 2.17 5.19 1.67
N ILE A 178 2.76 4.32 0.86
CA ILE A 178 3.95 4.58 0.06
C ILE A 178 3.62 4.21 -1.38
N LEU A 179 3.60 5.19 -2.26
CA LEU A 179 3.44 5.02 -3.70
C LEU A 179 4.77 5.34 -4.37
N GLY A 180 5.37 4.35 -4.99
CA GLY A 180 6.62 4.47 -5.75
C GLY A 180 6.45 5.35 -6.98
N LYS A 181 7.51 5.54 -7.76
CA LYS A 181 7.46 6.36 -8.97
C LYS A 181 6.42 5.86 -9.93
N GLY A 182 5.60 6.79 -10.38
CA GLY A 182 4.68 6.57 -11.46
C GLY A 182 5.40 6.42 -12.81
N GLY A 183 4.66 5.95 -13.80
CA GLY A 183 5.03 5.95 -15.20
C GLY A 183 3.86 6.47 -16.00
N ASP A 184 3.91 6.39 -17.34
CA ASP A 184 2.79 6.79 -18.17
C ASP A 184 1.51 6.05 -17.78
N GLY A 185 0.50 6.82 -17.31
CA GLY A 185 -0.80 6.30 -16.90
C GLY A 185 -0.88 5.71 -15.50
N CYS A 186 0.15 5.86 -14.66
CA CYS A 186 0.07 5.46 -13.25
C CYS A 186 -0.90 6.36 -12.49
N ALA A 187 -2.01 5.78 -12.06
CA ALA A 187 -3.06 6.49 -11.37
C ALA A 187 -3.59 5.73 -10.14
N PHE A 188 -4.06 6.50 -9.15
CA PHE A 188 -4.65 5.98 -7.93
C PHE A 188 -5.99 6.67 -7.65
N ARG A 189 -7.05 5.89 -7.50
CA ARG A 189 -8.39 6.43 -7.24
C ARG A 189 -9.11 5.77 -6.07
N GLY A 190 -8.62 4.69 -5.57
CA GLY A 190 -9.28 3.93 -4.51
C GLY A 190 -9.06 4.47 -3.10
N GLU A 191 -9.61 3.74 -2.14
CA GLU A 191 -9.28 3.89 -0.74
C GLU A 191 -8.04 3.06 -0.40
N LEU A 192 -6.95 3.72 0.02
CA LEU A 192 -5.67 3.09 0.37
C LEU A 192 -5.37 3.29 1.86
N LYS A 193 -5.01 2.21 2.56
CA LYS A 193 -4.61 2.27 3.97
C LYS A 193 -3.55 1.23 4.30
N ASN A 194 -2.42 1.63 4.88
CA ASN A 194 -1.32 0.71 5.20
C ASN A 194 -0.85 -0.05 3.94
N VAL A 195 -0.47 0.65 2.89
CA VAL A 195 -0.20 0.09 1.57
C VAL A 195 1.16 0.53 1.06
N VAL A 196 1.88 -0.39 0.45
CA VAL A 196 3.03 -0.11 -0.41
C VAL A 196 2.66 -0.51 -1.84
N MET A 197 2.79 0.41 -2.77
CA MET A 197 2.72 0.14 -4.21
C MET A 197 4.03 0.62 -4.83
N MET A 198 4.77 -0.29 -5.45
CA MET A 198 6.10 -0.02 -6.00
C MET A 198 6.01 0.71 -7.34
N GLU A 199 7.16 0.96 -7.98
CA GLU A 199 7.25 1.69 -9.24
C GLU A 199 6.32 1.10 -10.30
N GLY A 200 5.61 1.95 -11.02
CA GLY A 200 4.68 1.55 -12.07
C GLY A 200 3.41 0.83 -11.62
N ALA A 201 3.26 0.57 -10.33
CA ALA A 201 2.03 -0.03 -9.79
C ALA A 201 0.84 0.92 -9.94
N ASN A 202 -0.35 0.38 -10.28
CA ASN A 202 -1.48 1.17 -10.72
C ASN A 202 -2.81 0.68 -10.10
N PHE A 203 -3.56 1.61 -9.48
CA PHE A 203 -4.86 1.37 -8.84
C PHE A 203 -5.87 2.45 -9.28
N PRO A 204 -6.24 2.51 -10.58
CA PRO A 204 -6.80 3.70 -11.21
C PRO A 204 -8.30 3.89 -11.01
N HIS A 205 -8.98 2.95 -10.36
CA HIS A 205 -10.44 2.92 -10.25
C HIS A 205 -10.92 2.92 -8.78
N PRO A 206 -12.18 3.31 -8.50
CA PRO A 206 -12.73 3.28 -7.15
C PRO A 206 -12.80 1.84 -6.62
N SER A 207 -12.03 1.58 -5.59
CA SER A 207 -11.82 0.25 -5.01
C SER A 207 -11.25 0.40 -3.59
N TYR A 208 -11.01 -0.72 -2.90
CA TYR A 208 -10.39 -0.73 -1.57
C TYR A 208 -9.12 -1.61 -1.56
N LEU A 209 -8.05 -1.07 -1.04
CA LEU A 209 -6.81 -1.79 -0.79
C LEU A 209 -6.29 -1.44 0.61
N GLY A 210 -6.22 -2.42 1.50
CA GLY A 210 -5.75 -2.23 2.87
C GLY A 210 -4.74 -3.27 3.31
N ASP A 211 -3.74 -2.87 4.11
CA ASP A 211 -2.71 -3.74 4.68
C ASP A 211 -2.05 -4.65 3.62
N SER A 212 -1.56 -4.05 2.51
CA SER A 212 -1.14 -4.75 1.30
C SER A 212 0.19 -4.24 0.76
N ILE A 213 0.89 -5.10 0.02
CA ILE A 213 2.13 -4.75 -0.70
C ILE A 213 1.99 -5.23 -2.14
N CYS A 214 2.19 -4.31 -3.08
CA CYS A 214 2.08 -4.54 -4.51
C CYS A 214 3.41 -4.21 -5.18
N GLY A 215 3.96 -5.16 -5.91
CA GLY A 215 5.23 -5.07 -6.58
C GLY A 215 5.23 -4.16 -7.80
N TYR A 216 6.37 -4.14 -8.49
CA TYR A 216 6.59 -3.40 -9.71
C TYR A 216 5.53 -3.70 -10.77
N ASN A 217 5.02 -2.65 -11.44
CA ASN A 217 4.10 -2.76 -12.58
C ASN A 217 2.85 -3.64 -12.31
N THR A 218 2.37 -3.65 -11.08
CA THR A 218 1.11 -4.34 -10.75
C THR A 218 -0.09 -3.49 -11.12
N HIS A 219 -1.18 -4.14 -11.54
CA HIS A 219 -2.40 -3.43 -11.93
C HIS A 219 -3.65 -4.08 -11.33
N PHE A 220 -4.56 -3.24 -10.89
CA PHE A 220 -5.89 -3.62 -10.42
C PHE A 220 -6.96 -3.04 -11.35
N GLY A 221 -7.74 -3.91 -11.94
CA GLY A 221 -8.91 -3.53 -12.71
C GLY A 221 -9.98 -2.83 -11.87
N ASN A 222 -11.01 -2.31 -12.54
CA ASN A 222 -12.10 -1.61 -11.86
C ASN A 222 -12.79 -2.48 -10.81
N GLN A 223 -13.08 -1.91 -9.63
CA GLN A 223 -13.78 -2.56 -8.51
C GLN A 223 -13.07 -3.80 -7.93
N VAL A 224 -11.77 -3.93 -8.11
CA VAL A 224 -11.00 -4.97 -7.41
C VAL A 224 -10.89 -4.61 -5.94
N THR A 225 -11.27 -5.51 -5.05
CA THR A 225 -11.21 -5.29 -3.60
C THR A 225 -10.27 -6.27 -2.93
N ALA A 226 -9.28 -5.77 -2.18
CA ALA A 226 -8.45 -6.58 -1.30
C ALA A 226 -8.92 -6.39 0.15
N ALA A 227 -9.75 -7.30 0.62
CA ALA A 227 -10.24 -7.29 1.99
C ALA A 227 -9.08 -7.59 2.97
N ASN A 228 -8.97 -6.81 4.05
CA ASN A 228 -7.87 -6.96 5.01
C ASN A 228 -8.29 -7.62 6.34
N LEU A 229 -9.58 -7.84 6.57
CA LEU A 229 -10.11 -8.49 7.78
C LEU A 229 -11.16 -9.52 7.39
N GLY A 230 -11.01 -10.75 7.88
CA GLY A 230 -12.00 -11.81 7.65
C GLY A 230 -13.35 -11.46 8.26
N ILE A 231 -14.44 -11.83 7.57
CA ILE A 231 -15.82 -11.46 7.94
C ILE A 231 -16.16 -11.89 9.38
N PHE A 232 -15.81 -13.12 9.77
CA PHE A 232 -16.03 -13.60 11.13
C PHE A 232 -15.14 -12.93 12.19
N GLN A 233 -13.97 -12.42 11.77
CA GLN A 233 -13.10 -11.63 12.65
C GLN A 233 -13.68 -10.24 12.90
N GLY A 234 -14.42 -9.70 11.93
CA GLY A 234 -15.16 -8.43 12.06
C GLY A 234 -16.23 -8.48 13.17
N LEU A 235 -16.85 -9.62 13.36
CA LEU A 235 -17.88 -9.85 14.39
C LEU A 235 -17.32 -10.03 15.81
N ARG A 236 -16.02 -10.26 15.95
CA ARG A 236 -15.36 -10.47 17.24
C ARG A 236 -14.88 -9.16 17.85
N GLU A 237 -14.88 -9.10 19.17
CA GLU A 237 -14.14 -8.08 19.91
C GLU A 237 -12.67 -8.07 19.47
N ARG A 238 -12.06 -6.89 19.40
CA ARG A 238 -10.68 -6.74 18.88
C ARG A 238 -9.67 -7.64 19.58
N SER A 239 -9.79 -7.78 20.90
CA SER A 239 -8.91 -8.63 21.74
C SER A 239 -9.07 -10.14 21.50
N LYS A 240 -10.18 -10.57 20.93
CA LYS A 240 -10.52 -11.98 20.65
C LYS A 240 -10.29 -12.37 19.19
N ARG A 241 -9.76 -11.46 18.36
CA ARG A 241 -9.44 -11.76 16.96
C ARG A 241 -8.22 -12.66 16.88
N THR A 242 -8.29 -13.65 16.00
CA THR A 242 -7.19 -14.57 15.73
C THR A 242 -6.39 -14.13 14.52
N SER A 243 -5.12 -14.48 14.52
CA SER A 243 -4.21 -14.23 13.40
C SER A 243 -4.61 -15.01 12.14
N ILE A 244 -4.08 -14.56 11.02
CA ILE A 244 -4.26 -15.20 9.72
C ILE A 244 -3.36 -16.43 9.66
N VAL A 245 -3.95 -17.57 9.25
CA VAL A 245 -3.22 -18.82 9.02
C VAL A 245 -3.28 -19.14 7.52
N VAL A 246 -2.15 -19.46 6.91
CA VAL A 246 -2.04 -19.93 5.52
C VAL A 246 -1.52 -21.36 5.46
N VAL A 247 -1.78 -22.06 4.35
CA VAL A 247 -1.28 -23.42 4.13
C VAL A 247 -0.21 -23.39 3.06
N ILE A 248 0.97 -23.94 3.37
CA ILE A 248 2.10 -24.07 2.45
C ILE A 248 2.59 -25.50 2.52
N ASN A 249 2.59 -26.19 1.39
CA ASN A 249 3.05 -27.60 1.28
C ASN A 249 2.40 -28.52 2.34
N GLY A 250 1.10 -28.33 2.58
CA GLY A 250 0.30 -29.13 3.53
C GLY A 250 0.51 -28.78 5.02
N LYS A 251 1.37 -27.81 5.34
CA LYS A 251 1.57 -27.31 6.71
C LYS A 251 0.86 -25.97 6.92
N TYR A 252 0.33 -25.79 8.12
CA TYR A 252 -0.35 -24.56 8.53
C TYR A 252 0.63 -23.59 9.19
N TYR A 253 0.67 -22.35 8.71
CA TYR A 253 1.53 -21.28 9.23
C TYR A 253 0.67 -20.12 9.75
N ASP A 254 0.81 -19.80 11.03
CA ASP A 254 0.23 -18.61 11.64
C ASP A 254 1.13 -17.40 11.35
N LEU A 255 0.62 -16.43 10.63
CA LEU A 255 1.35 -15.24 10.21
C LEU A 255 1.58 -14.21 11.34
N GLY A 256 0.96 -14.41 12.51
CA GLY A 256 1.08 -13.52 13.65
C GLY A 256 0.36 -12.17 13.51
N ILE A 257 -0.38 -11.96 12.42
CA ILE A 257 -1.13 -10.73 12.16
C ILE A 257 -2.61 -11.00 11.92
N VAL A 258 -3.46 -10.09 12.41
CA VAL A 258 -4.93 -10.20 12.32
C VAL A 258 -5.47 -9.56 11.03
N LYS A 259 -4.77 -8.55 10.53
CA LYS A 259 -5.15 -7.80 9.32
C LYS A 259 -4.05 -7.91 8.28
N MET A 260 -4.44 -8.35 7.11
CA MET A 260 -3.61 -8.40 5.92
C MET A 260 -4.53 -8.46 4.69
N GLY A 261 -4.28 -7.63 3.72
CA GLY A 261 -4.93 -7.69 2.41
C GLY A 261 -4.20 -8.66 1.49
N VAL A 262 -3.54 -8.14 0.48
CA VAL A 262 -2.83 -8.91 -0.55
C VAL A 262 -1.33 -8.60 -0.56
N ILE A 263 -0.53 -9.63 -0.83
CA ILE A 263 0.82 -9.48 -1.40
C ILE A 263 0.71 -9.83 -2.87
N LEU A 264 0.99 -8.87 -3.74
CA LEU A 264 0.94 -9.03 -5.19
C LEU A 264 2.34 -8.85 -5.76
N GLY A 265 2.91 -9.91 -6.32
CA GLY A 265 4.26 -9.92 -6.87
C GLY A 265 4.38 -9.09 -8.16
N ASP A 266 5.61 -8.78 -8.56
CA ASP A 266 5.94 -7.96 -9.72
C ASP A 266 5.19 -8.39 -11.00
N ASN A 267 4.78 -7.42 -11.82
CA ASN A 267 4.10 -7.61 -13.11
C ASN A 267 2.77 -8.37 -13.04
N SER A 268 2.14 -8.47 -11.87
CA SER A 268 0.88 -9.19 -11.75
C SER A 268 -0.34 -8.29 -11.97
N GLN A 269 -1.38 -8.87 -12.62
CA GLN A 269 -2.55 -8.12 -13.09
C GLN A 269 -3.83 -8.76 -12.55
N ILE A 270 -4.69 -7.99 -11.91
CA ILE A 270 -5.97 -8.48 -11.37
C ILE A 270 -7.12 -7.86 -12.14
N GLY A 271 -7.89 -8.71 -12.81
CA GLY A 271 -9.04 -8.30 -13.63
C GLY A 271 -10.20 -7.71 -12.83
N CYS A 272 -11.03 -6.93 -13.50
CA CYS A 272 -12.14 -6.16 -12.90
C CYS A 272 -13.07 -7.01 -12.02
N SER A 273 -13.60 -6.38 -10.96
CA SER A 273 -14.58 -6.97 -10.04
C SER A 273 -14.10 -8.24 -9.34
N SER A 274 -12.78 -8.43 -9.25
CA SER A 274 -12.20 -9.54 -8.48
C SER A 274 -12.11 -9.19 -7.00
N VAL A 275 -12.21 -10.20 -6.14
CA VAL A 275 -12.12 -10.07 -4.69
C VAL A 275 -10.97 -10.93 -4.17
N LEU A 276 -10.09 -10.32 -3.39
CA LEU A 276 -9.00 -11.01 -2.73
C LEU A 276 -9.30 -11.09 -1.23
N ALA A 277 -9.42 -12.31 -0.71
CA ALA A 277 -9.65 -12.54 0.71
C ALA A 277 -8.43 -12.13 1.55
N PRO A 278 -8.60 -11.79 2.84
CA PRO A 278 -7.50 -11.46 3.74
C PRO A 278 -6.46 -12.58 3.81
N GLY A 279 -5.19 -12.24 3.54
CA GLY A 279 -4.10 -13.20 3.51
C GLY A 279 -3.93 -13.93 2.17
N THR A 280 -4.27 -13.26 1.06
CA THR A 280 -3.97 -13.71 -0.30
C THR A 280 -2.56 -13.27 -0.69
N LEU A 281 -1.72 -14.22 -1.11
CA LEU A 281 -0.36 -13.97 -1.60
C LEU A 281 -0.25 -14.50 -3.03
N ILE A 282 0.02 -13.65 -4.00
CA ILE A 282 0.11 -13.98 -5.42
C ILE A 282 1.52 -13.69 -5.91
N GLY A 283 2.20 -14.72 -6.43
CA GLY A 283 3.56 -14.62 -6.97
C GLY A 283 3.64 -13.75 -8.24
N PRO A 284 4.85 -13.34 -8.65
CA PRO A 284 5.06 -12.43 -9.77
C PRO A 284 4.60 -13.02 -11.12
N ASN A 285 4.41 -12.13 -12.10
CA ASN A 285 4.00 -12.46 -13.47
C ASN A 285 2.67 -13.23 -13.54
N SER A 286 1.75 -12.96 -12.65
CA SER A 286 0.47 -13.66 -12.57
C SER A 286 -0.67 -12.79 -13.08
N VAL A 287 -1.66 -13.41 -13.74
CA VAL A 287 -2.79 -12.70 -14.34
C VAL A 287 -4.10 -13.34 -13.89
N ALA A 288 -5.02 -12.55 -13.39
CA ALA A 288 -6.36 -12.99 -13.07
C ALA A 288 -7.40 -12.37 -14.02
N TYR A 289 -8.29 -13.18 -14.57
CA TYR A 289 -9.46 -12.67 -15.29
C TYR A 289 -10.41 -11.99 -14.32
N GLY A 290 -11.28 -11.14 -14.85
CA GLY A 290 -12.32 -10.48 -14.07
C GLY A 290 -13.25 -11.45 -13.34
N LEU A 291 -13.91 -10.96 -12.28
CA LEU A 291 -14.84 -11.73 -11.44
C LEU A 291 -14.18 -12.91 -10.72
N THR A 292 -12.87 -12.89 -10.54
CA THR A 292 -12.18 -13.94 -9.79
C THR A 292 -12.28 -13.69 -8.29
N SER A 293 -12.73 -14.69 -7.54
CA SER A 293 -12.72 -14.65 -6.07
C SER A 293 -11.57 -15.53 -5.56
N PHE A 294 -10.62 -14.88 -4.88
CA PHE A 294 -9.48 -15.56 -4.28
C PHE A 294 -9.77 -15.89 -2.82
N ASP A 295 -9.60 -17.13 -2.46
CA ASP A 295 -9.50 -17.53 -1.07
C ASP A 295 -8.14 -17.14 -0.49
N ARG A 296 -8.05 -17.15 0.84
CA ARG A 296 -6.79 -17.04 1.55
C ARG A 296 -5.83 -18.12 1.11
N GLY A 297 -4.58 -17.76 0.82
CA GLY A 297 -3.56 -18.73 0.44
C GLY A 297 -2.40 -18.15 -0.32
N VAL A 298 -1.48 -19.01 -0.66
CA VAL A 298 -0.28 -18.70 -1.43
C VAL A 298 -0.43 -19.27 -2.83
N TYR A 299 -0.34 -18.42 -3.82
CA TYR A 299 -0.47 -18.73 -5.24
C TYR A 299 0.87 -18.48 -5.93
N GLY A 300 1.35 -19.47 -6.67
CA GLY A 300 2.67 -19.44 -7.29
C GLY A 300 2.81 -18.37 -8.39
N ALA A 301 4.05 -18.10 -8.77
CA ALA A 301 4.39 -17.19 -9.87
C ALA A 301 3.89 -17.70 -11.23
N SER A 302 3.80 -16.79 -12.21
CA SER A 302 3.46 -17.08 -13.61
C SER A 302 2.17 -17.90 -13.76
N THR A 303 1.13 -17.50 -12.99
CA THR A 303 -0.13 -18.22 -12.92
C THR A 303 -1.25 -17.43 -13.59
N LEU A 304 -2.03 -18.11 -14.44
CA LEU A 304 -3.25 -17.57 -15.03
C LEU A 304 -4.48 -18.08 -14.27
N PHE A 305 -5.19 -17.15 -13.62
CA PHE A 305 -6.43 -17.44 -12.90
C PHE A 305 -7.63 -17.17 -13.79
N LYS A 306 -8.48 -18.15 -13.96
CA LYS A 306 -9.70 -18.06 -14.76
C LYS A 306 -10.90 -18.35 -13.89
N ASN A 307 -11.85 -17.44 -13.85
CA ASN A 307 -13.15 -17.72 -13.28
C ASN A 307 -13.96 -18.60 -14.23
N LYS A 308 -14.31 -19.81 -13.81
CA LYS A 308 -15.23 -20.69 -14.53
C LYS A 308 -16.63 -20.46 -13.97
N ALA A 309 -17.39 -19.55 -14.56
CA ALA A 309 -18.73 -19.17 -14.13
C ALA A 309 -19.72 -20.35 -14.01
N MET A 310 -19.47 -21.46 -14.72
CA MET A 310 -20.29 -22.67 -14.72
C MET A 310 -19.88 -23.70 -13.64
N SER A 311 -18.88 -23.41 -12.81
CA SER A 311 -18.28 -24.40 -11.88
C SER A 311 -18.31 -23.94 -10.43
N ASN A 312 -19.36 -23.30 -9.95
CA ASN A 312 -19.60 -22.95 -8.54
C ASN A 312 -18.38 -22.32 -7.81
N GLY A 313 -17.68 -21.40 -8.49
CA GLY A 313 -16.54 -20.69 -7.89
C GLY A 313 -15.19 -21.45 -7.91
N ILE A 314 -15.07 -22.52 -8.67
CA ILE A 314 -13.80 -23.23 -8.84
C ILE A 314 -12.88 -22.39 -9.72
N ILE A 315 -11.65 -22.12 -9.23
CA ILE A 315 -10.59 -21.44 -9.99
C ILE A 315 -9.84 -22.47 -10.82
N GLU A 316 -9.77 -22.28 -12.15
CA GLU A 316 -8.84 -23.00 -12.99
C GLU A 316 -7.47 -22.32 -12.96
N ILE A 317 -6.44 -23.06 -12.57
CA ILE A 317 -5.06 -22.57 -12.50
C ILE A 317 -4.29 -23.11 -13.71
N SER A 318 -3.70 -22.21 -14.49
CA SER A 318 -2.81 -22.54 -15.62
C SER A 318 -1.51 -21.75 -15.52
N LYS A 319 -0.39 -22.32 -15.94
CA LYS A 319 0.87 -21.57 -16.01
C LYS A 319 0.83 -20.58 -17.17
N VAL A 320 1.29 -19.36 -16.94
CA VAL A 320 1.51 -18.35 -17.99
C VAL A 320 2.87 -18.61 -18.61
N LYS A 321 2.93 -18.66 -19.95
CA LYS A 321 4.23 -18.64 -20.63
C LYS A 321 4.88 -17.26 -20.42
N PRO A 322 6.21 -17.19 -20.18
CA PRO A 322 6.90 -15.91 -20.13
C PRO A 322 6.59 -15.10 -21.41
N MET A 323 6.21 -13.84 -21.21
CA MET A 323 6.06 -12.87 -22.32
C MET A 323 7.43 -12.40 -22.77
#